data_5ad42c1a03b73595eef95910c398d031
#
_entry.id   5ad42c1a03b73595eef95910c398d031
#
_cell.length_a   1.000
_cell.length_b   1.000
_cell.length_c   1.000
_cell.angle_alpha   90.00
_cell.angle_beta   90.00
_cell.angle_gamma   90.00
#
_symmetry.space_group_name_H-M   'P 1'
#
loop_
_entity.id
_entity.type
_entity.pdbx_description
1 polymer ?
#
loop_
_entity_poly.entity_id
_entity_poly.type
_entity_poly.pdbx_seq_one_letter_code
_entity_poly.pdbx_strand_id
1 'polypeptide(L)'
;MNEEQRIFYNELRKIQDFAIGTSLGKQSKYKKIEDLLEDITYDVIYMICEMIDGYRNDLLQYDVVNVKSGNVINDKIALHDWCEEYLKCTDI
;
A
#
# COMPACT_ATOMS: atom_id res chain seq x y z
N MET A 1 21.50 -3.80 9.44
CA MET A 1 20.37 -2.95 9.01
C MET A 1 20.46 -1.61 9.73
N ASN A 2 20.38 -0.51 8.98
CA ASN A 2 20.44 0.83 9.57
C ASN A 2 19.08 1.26 10.12
N GLU A 3 19.03 2.41 10.80
CA GLU A 3 17.82 2.95 11.43
C GLU A 3 16.69 3.19 10.42
N GLU A 4 17.02 3.80 9.28
CA GLU A 4 16.03 4.10 8.24
C GLU A 4 15.40 2.84 7.66
N GLN A 5 16.21 1.80 7.47
CA GLN A 5 15.70 0.50 7.02
C GLN A 5 14.75 -0.11 8.05
N ARG A 6 15.05 0.02 9.34
CA ARG A 6 14.18 -0.47 10.42
C ARG A 6 12.85 0.27 10.42
N ILE A 7 12.89 1.59 10.26
CA ILE A 7 11.67 2.41 10.21
C ILE A 7 10.79 1.98 9.03
N PHE A 8 11.40 1.75 7.87
CA PHE A 8 10.71 1.27 6.68
C PHE A 8 9.99 -0.06 6.94
N TYR A 9 10.71 -1.06 7.48
CA TYR A 9 10.11 -2.37 7.75
C TYR A 9 9.08 -2.34 8.86
N ASN A 10 9.27 -1.50 9.88
CA ASN A 10 8.26 -1.32 10.93
C ASN A 10 6.98 -0.73 10.35
N GLU A 11 7.07 0.18 9.40
CA GLU A 11 5.89 0.74 8.74
C GLU A 11 5.17 -0.32 7.89
N LEU A 12 5.92 -1.17 7.19
CA LEU A 12 5.34 -2.30 6.46
C LEU A 12 4.59 -3.25 7.39
N ARG A 13 5.14 -3.51 8.57
CA ARG A 13 4.48 -4.36 9.56
C ARG A 13 3.18 -3.75 10.06
N LYS A 14 3.15 -2.44 10.30
CA LYS A 14 1.92 -1.75 10.69
C LYS A 14 0.84 -1.89 9.62
N ILE A 15 1.24 -1.79 8.35
CA ILE A 15 0.32 -2.00 7.22
C ILE A 15 -0.23 -3.42 7.25
N GLN A 16 0.62 -4.42 7.44
CA GLN A 16 0.21 -5.82 7.51
C GLN A 16 -0.75 -6.06 8.67
N ASP A 17 -0.43 -5.56 9.85
CA ASP A 17 -1.27 -5.71 11.05
C ASP A 17 -2.64 -5.05 10.85
N PHE A 18 -2.67 -3.87 10.24
CA PHE A 18 -3.93 -3.19 9.92
C PHE A 18 -4.77 -4.02 8.95
N ALA A 19 -4.15 -4.53 7.88
CA ALA A 19 -4.84 -5.34 6.87
C ALA A 19 -5.43 -6.62 7.47
N ILE A 20 -4.67 -7.30 8.33
CA ILE A 20 -5.15 -8.50 9.03
C ILE A 20 -6.33 -8.17 9.92
N GLY A 21 -6.21 -7.11 10.73
CA GLY A 21 -7.27 -6.71 11.65
C GLY A 21 -8.56 -6.33 10.95
N THR A 22 -8.48 -5.52 9.89
CA THR A 22 -9.65 -5.11 9.12
C THR A 22 -10.28 -6.26 8.38
N SER A 23 -9.47 -7.19 7.87
CA SER A 23 -9.96 -8.39 7.15
C SER A 23 -10.74 -9.31 8.05
N LEU A 24 -10.26 -9.54 9.26
CA LEU A 24 -10.97 -10.35 10.26
C LEU A 24 -12.34 -9.76 10.61
N GLY A 25 -12.43 -8.43 10.65
CA GLY A 25 -13.69 -7.74 10.93
C GLY A 25 -14.67 -7.71 9.77
N LYS A 26 -14.19 -7.93 8.55
CA LYS A 26 -14.98 -7.77 7.32
C LYS A 26 -15.39 -9.08 6.66
N GLN A 27 -14.78 -10.22 7.03
CA GLN A 27 -14.92 -11.44 6.25
C GLN A 27 -16.39 -11.91 6.12
N SER A 28 -17.24 -11.65 7.09
CA SER A 28 -18.66 -12.01 7.03
C SER A 28 -19.47 -11.16 6.03
N LYS A 29 -18.91 -10.06 5.55
CA LYS A 29 -19.58 -9.15 4.60
C LYS A 29 -19.41 -9.57 3.15
N TYR A 30 -18.51 -10.52 2.89
CA TYR A 30 -18.18 -10.94 1.52
C TYR A 30 -18.86 -12.26 1.20
N LYS A 31 -19.54 -12.31 0.07
CA LYS A 31 -20.17 -13.53 -0.44
C LYS A 31 -19.17 -14.49 -1.07
N LYS A 32 -18.06 -13.94 -1.59
CA LYS A 32 -17.01 -14.69 -2.25
C LYS A 32 -15.66 -14.36 -1.63
N ILE A 33 -14.85 -15.37 -1.42
CA ILE A 33 -13.48 -15.19 -0.92
C ILE A 33 -12.66 -14.31 -1.89
N GLU A 34 -12.93 -14.41 -3.18
CA GLU A 34 -12.26 -13.61 -4.20
C GLU A 34 -12.44 -12.11 -3.95
N ASP A 35 -13.66 -11.67 -3.62
CA ASP A 35 -13.95 -10.27 -3.32
C ASP A 35 -13.21 -9.79 -2.09
N LEU A 36 -13.14 -10.62 -1.05
CA LEU A 36 -12.36 -10.32 0.15
C LEU A 36 -10.88 -10.14 -0.18
N LEU A 37 -10.32 -11.04 -1.00
CA LEU A 37 -8.92 -10.98 -1.40
C LEU A 37 -8.61 -9.74 -2.24
N GLU A 38 -9.51 -9.35 -3.14
CA GLU A 38 -9.36 -8.11 -3.90
C GLU A 38 -9.29 -6.90 -2.98
N ASP A 39 -10.20 -6.82 -2.01
CA ASP A 39 -10.25 -5.70 -1.08
C ASP A 39 -9.00 -5.62 -0.19
N ILE A 40 -8.58 -6.77 0.34
CA ILE A 40 -7.37 -6.84 1.19
C ILE A 40 -6.13 -6.43 0.40
N THR A 41 -5.94 -7.00 -0.78
CA THR A 41 -4.75 -6.71 -1.59
C THR A 41 -4.73 -5.27 -2.06
N TYR A 42 -5.89 -4.72 -2.43
CA TYR A 42 -6.02 -3.31 -2.77
C TYR A 42 -5.58 -2.42 -1.60
N ASP A 43 -6.10 -2.67 -0.40
CA ASP A 43 -5.78 -1.87 0.78
C ASP A 43 -4.29 -1.90 1.10
N VAL A 44 -3.66 -3.08 1.03
CA VAL A 44 -2.22 -3.22 1.30
C VAL A 44 -1.40 -2.43 0.28
N ILE A 45 -1.70 -2.58 -1.00
CA ILE A 45 -0.97 -1.87 -2.06
C ILE A 45 -1.17 -0.36 -1.92
N TYR A 46 -2.40 0.08 -1.66
CA TYR A 46 -2.72 1.49 -1.45
C TYR A 46 -1.89 2.08 -0.30
N MET A 47 -1.85 1.38 0.84
CA MET A 47 -1.10 1.85 2.02
C MET A 47 0.40 1.86 1.78
N ILE A 48 0.95 0.91 1.01
CA ILE A 48 2.36 0.94 0.61
C ILE A 48 2.64 2.16 -0.27
N CYS A 49 1.75 2.45 -1.22
CA CYS A 49 1.86 3.64 -2.06
C CYS A 49 1.80 4.93 -1.22
N GLU A 50 0.91 5.00 -0.23
CA GLU A 50 0.87 6.13 0.71
C GLU A 50 2.18 6.28 1.48
N MET A 51 2.79 5.17 1.90
CA MET A 51 4.07 5.19 2.59
C MET A 51 5.17 5.78 1.69
N ILE A 52 5.23 5.33 0.44
CA ILE A 52 6.20 5.84 -0.53
C ILE A 52 5.98 7.33 -0.78
N ASP A 53 4.73 7.76 -0.86
CA ASP A 53 4.35 9.15 -1.11
C ASP A 53 4.59 10.08 0.10
N GLY A 54 4.95 9.50 1.26
CA GLY A 54 5.23 10.29 2.46
C GLY A 54 4.01 10.61 3.33
N TYR A 55 2.91 9.88 3.14
CA TYR A 55 1.63 10.19 3.80
C TYR A 55 1.41 9.41 5.10
N ARG A 56 2.23 8.41 5.39
CA ARG A 56 2.02 7.54 6.55
C ARG A 56 2.98 7.79 7.71
N ASN A 57 4.19 8.24 7.41
CA ASN A 57 5.23 8.43 8.40
C ASN A 57 6.07 9.63 7.97
N ASP A 58 6.23 10.61 8.85
CA ASP A 58 6.95 11.85 8.54
C ASP A 58 8.43 11.63 8.21
N LEU A 59 8.97 10.47 8.59
CA LEU A 59 10.36 10.12 8.32
C LEU A 59 10.56 9.39 6.99
N LEU A 60 9.47 9.01 6.30
CA LEU A 60 9.53 8.18 5.10
C LEU A 60 8.85 8.88 3.92
N GLN A 61 9.63 9.14 2.89
CA GLN A 61 9.15 9.55 1.58
C GLN A 61 10.20 9.12 0.56
N TYR A 62 9.77 8.54 -0.56
CA TYR A 62 10.69 7.92 -1.51
C TYR A 62 10.38 8.32 -2.95
N ASP A 63 11.44 8.37 -3.76
CA ASP A 63 11.32 8.33 -5.21
C ASP A 63 11.57 6.89 -5.66
N VAL A 64 10.68 6.37 -6.50
CA VAL A 64 10.81 5.02 -7.06
C VAL A 64 11.43 5.13 -8.45
N VAL A 65 12.66 4.66 -8.56
CA VAL A 65 13.45 4.79 -9.79
C VAL A 65 13.50 3.45 -10.50
N ASN A 66 13.15 3.45 -11.79
CA ASN A 66 13.43 2.30 -12.65
C ASN A 66 14.91 2.37 -13.04
N VAL A 67 15.72 1.49 -12.46
CA VAL A 67 17.18 1.54 -12.65
C VAL A 67 17.61 1.23 -14.08
N LYS A 68 16.76 0.57 -14.87
CA LYS A 68 17.06 0.29 -16.29
C LYS A 68 16.90 1.52 -17.18
N SER A 69 15.89 2.33 -16.93
CA SER A 69 15.60 3.52 -17.74
C SER A 69 16.07 4.81 -17.09
N GLY A 70 16.26 4.81 -15.76
CA GLY A 70 16.53 6.01 -14.98
C GLY A 70 15.30 6.85 -14.69
N ASN A 71 14.11 6.43 -15.13
CA ASN A 71 12.89 7.18 -14.93
C ASN A 71 12.37 7.01 -13.48
N VAL A 72 11.83 8.10 -12.94
CA VAL A 72 11.20 8.12 -11.62
C VAL A 72 9.71 7.89 -11.82
N ILE A 73 9.18 6.77 -11.26
CA ILE A 73 7.79 6.36 -11.47
C ILE A 73 6.81 7.35 -10.82
N ASN A 74 7.16 7.88 -9.66
CA ASN A 74 6.31 8.82 -8.94
C ASN A 74 6.71 10.29 -9.18
N ASP A 75 7.27 10.58 -10.35
CA ASP A 75 7.57 11.96 -10.73
C ASP A 75 6.27 12.73 -10.97
N LYS A 76 6.08 13.80 -10.18
CA LYS A 76 4.92 14.70 -10.26
C LYS A 76 3.56 14.04 -10.00
N ILE A 77 3.55 12.80 -9.50
CA ILE A 77 2.31 12.12 -9.12
C ILE A 77 2.46 11.51 -7.72
N ALA A 78 1.34 11.34 -7.04
CA ALA A 78 1.27 10.51 -5.84
C ALA A 78 0.78 9.13 -6.26
N LEU A 79 1.54 8.07 -5.93
CA LEU A 79 1.21 6.72 -6.37
C LEU A 79 -0.16 6.25 -5.88
N HIS A 80 -0.51 6.61 -4.64
CA HIS A 80 -1.78 6.16 -4.08
C HIS A 80 -3.00 6.78 -4.78
N ASP A 81 -2.86 7.94 -5.42
CA ASP A 81 -3.96 8.59 -6.14
C ASP A 81 -4.41 7.80 -7.37
N TRP A 82 -3.56 6.92 -7.88
CA TRP A 82 -3.82 6.17 -9.10
C TRP A 82 -4.21 4.72 -8.87
N CYS A 83 -4.22 4.26 -7.63
CA CYS A 83 -4.55 2.87 -7.29
C CYS A 83 -5.97 2.50 -7.73
N GLU A 84 -6.94 3.37 -7.46
CA GLU A 84 -8.35 3.12 -7.79
C GLU A 84 -8.56 2.88 -9.28
N GLU A 85 -7.79 3.55 -10.11
CA GLU A 85 -7.94 3.49 -11.56
C GLU A 85 -7.32 2.23 -12.16
N TYR A 86 -6.26 1.70 -11.56
CA TYR A 86 -5.48 0.62 -12.14
C TYR A 86 -5.60 -0.72 -11.43
N LEU A 87 -6.00 -0.73 -10.17
CA LEU A 87 -6.08 -1.95 -9.38
C LEU A 87 -7.53 -2.43 -9.25
N LYS A 88 -7.71 -3.73 -9.06
CA LYS A 88 -9.01 -4.29 -8.75
C LYS A 88 -9.45 -3.85 -7.36
N CYS A 89 -10.67 -3.41 -7.26
CA CYS A 89 -11.24 -2.84 -6.05
C CYS A 89 -12.70 -3.29 -5.95
N THR A 90 -13.07 -3.92 -4.84
CA THR A 90 -14.44 -4.38 -4.64
C THR A 90 -15.26 -3.29 -3.99
N ASP A 91 -16.36 -2.92 -4.64
CA ASP A 91 -17.33 -1.96 -4.14
C ASP A 91 -18.34 -2.67 -3.23
N ILE A 92 -18.18 -2.49 -1.93
CA ILE A 92 -19.10 -3.09 -0.95
C ILE A 92 -19.75 -2.02 -0.11
#